data_dd218a2b251c18e3921bb8f43eb939a0
#
_entry.id   dd218a2b251c18e3921bb8f43eb939a0
#
_cell.length_a   1.000
_cell.length_b   1.000
_cell.length_c   1.000
_cell.angle_alpha   90.00
_cell.angle_beta   90.00
_cell.angle_gamma   90.00
#
_symmetry.space_group_name_H-M   'P 1'
#
loop_
_entity.id
_entity.type
_entity.pdbx_description
1 polymer ?
#
loop_
_entity_poly.entity_id
_entity_poly.type
_entity_poly.pdbx_seq_one_letter_code
_entity_poly.pdbx_strand_id
1 'polypeptide(L)'
;MLFRSPSVPAQNAQEFVALARSQPGKLTYSSAGTGNGSHLTVEMFRAAAGGLDMVHVPYKGGAPAVQALLAGEVQLSSVSANTALPHINAGKVRALGVASTKRSPALPDVPTFIEAGVPFEGDSWLALMGPPGIPDDVTAKLNQEIAATLRDPETQERLAKIGLVVVASSPAGLTEVLQRDVPKWGKAVKDSGAVAE
;
A
#
# COMPACT_ATOMS: atom_id res chain seq x y z
N MET A 1 2.13 -0.04 1.93
CA MET A 1 3.20 0.06 2.96
C MET A 1 2.66 0.80 4.17
N LEU A 2 2.95 0.31 5.38
CA LEU A 2 2.55 0.98 6.62
C LEU A 2 3.78 1.58 7.32
N PHE A 3 3.60 2.76 7.89
CA PHE A 3 4.64 3.48 8.64
C PHE A 3 4.04 4.22 9.84
N ARG A 4 4.88 4.37 10.85
CA ARG A 4 4.51 4.99 12.12
C ARG A 4 5.14 6.37 12.30
N SER A 5 4.48 7.21 13.12
CA SER A 5 5.05 8.48 13.59
C SER A 5 6.33 8.26 14.41
N PRO A 6 7.30 9.17 14.39
CA PRO A 6 8.49 9.12 15.25
C PRO A 6 8.17 8.99 16.75
N SER A 7 7.06 9.57 17.19
CA SER A 7 6.61 9.55 18.59
C SER A 7 6.17 8.17 19.10
N VAL A 8 5.91 7.21 18.20
CA VAL A 8 5.46 5.86 18.57
C VAL A 8 6.66 5.01 18.98
N PRO A 9 6.69 4.40 20.17
CA PRO A 9 7.82 3.62 20.66
C PRO A 9 7.80 2.17 20.16
N ALA A 10 7.68 1.98 18.83
CA ALA A 10 7.72 0.67 18.18
C ALA A 10 8.75 0.69 17.05
N GLN A 11 9.67 -0.24 17.03
CA GLN A 11 10.75 -0.30 16.04
C GLN A 11 10.40 -1.15 14.80
N ASN A 12 9.43 -2.05 14.94
CA ASN A 12 8.99 -3.01 13.91
C ASN A 12 7.49 -3.30 14.02
N ALA A 13 6.96 -4.11 13.10
CA ALA A 13 5.54 -4.45 13.05
C ALA A 13 5.06 -5.21 14.30
N GLN A 14 5.88 -6.12 14.84
CA GLN A 14 5.51 -6.91 16.02
C GLN A 14 5.38 -6.04 17.26
N GLU A 15 6.34 -5.13 17.48
CA GLU A 15 6.28 -4.16 18.58
C GLU A 15 5.07 -3.22 18.44
N PHE A 16 4.74 -2.80 17.20
CA PHE A 16 3.55 -1.99 16.94
C PHE A 16 2.26 -2.76 17.26
N VAL A 17 2.18 -4.03 16.86
CA VAL A 17 1.04 -4.90 17.18
C VAL A 17 0.90 -5.07 18.70
N ALA A 18 2.01 -5.30 19.42
CA ALA A 18 2.00 -5.42 20.88
C ALA A 18 1.51 -4.11 21.54
N LEU A 19 1.99 -2.96 21.07
CA LEU A 19 1.57 -1.64 21.54
C LEU A 19 0.06 -1.44 21.30
N ALA A 20 -0.44 -1.72 20.10
CA ALA A 20 -1.85 -1.55 19.76
C ALA A 20 -2.76 -2.45 20.62
N ARG A 21 -2.33 -3.69 20.88
CA ARG A 21 -3.05 -4.60 21.79
C ARG A 21 -3.08 -4.11 23.24
N SER A 22 -2.04 -3.45 23.71
CA SER A 22 -1.97 -2.90 25.08
C SER A 22 -2.81 -1.64 25.27
N GLN A 23 -3.25 -1.01 24.17
CA GLN A 23 -3.96 0.26 24.16
C GLN A 23 -5.19 0.24 23.23
N PRO A 24 -6.17 -0.66 23.45
CA PRO A 24 -7.33 -0.78 22.57
C PRO A 24 -8.09 0.55 22.48
N GLY A 25 -8.45 0.93 21.25
CA GLY A 25 -9.17 2.15 20.91
C GLY A 25 -8.38 3.46 21.04
N LYS A 26 -7.10 3.43 21.47
CA LYS A 26 -6.32 4.65 21.69
C LYS A 26 -5.45 5.06 20.51
N LEU A 27 -4.98 4.10 19.71
CA LEU A 27 -4.16 4.41 18.56
C LEU A 27 -5.04 4.79 17.36
N THR A 28 -4.63 5.83 16.66
CA THR A 28 -5.29 6.28 15.45
C THR A 28 -4.44 6.00 14.21
N TYR A 29 -5.09 5.84 13.06
CA TYR A 29 -4.38 5.71 11.80
C TYR A 29 -5.02 6.57 10.71
N SER A 30 -4.19 7.12 9.82
CA SER A 30 -4.64 7.91 8.67
C SER A 30 -4.69 7.09 7.39
N SER A 31 -5.58 7.49 6.49
CA SER A 31 -5.68 6.99 5.12
C SER A 31 -5.94 8.14 4.14
N ALA A 32 -5.83 7.84 2.85
CA ALA A 32 -6.15 8.79 1.77
C ALA A 32 -7.67 8.94 1.51
N GLY A 33 -8.51 8.42 2.39
CA GLY A 33 -9.98 8.47 2.33
C GLY A 33 -10.62 7.13 2.66
N THR A 34 -11.88 7.17 3.09
CA THR A 34 -12.68 5.99 3.40
C THR A 34 -12.87 5.12 2.15
N GLY A 35 -12.70 3.80 2.28
CA GLY A 35 -12.78 2.85 1.16
C GLY A 35 -11.59 2.88 0.19
N ASN A 36 -10.67 3.82 0.32
CA ASN A 36 -9.45 3.84 -0.49
C ASN A 36 -8.54 2.64 -0.15
N GLY A 37 -7.72 2.20 -1.10
CA GLY A 37 -6.76 1.10 -0.90
C GLY A 37 -5.85 1.27 0.33
N SER A 38 -5.51 2.52 0.70
CA SER A 38 -4.75 2.80 1.92
C SER A 38 -5.53 2.50 3.20
N HIS A 39 -6.84 2.81 3.24
CA HIS A 39 -7.73 2.43 4.33
C HIS A 39 -7.82 0.92 4.44
N LEU A 40 -8.20 0.26 3.34
CA LEU A 40 -8.38 -1.19 3.30
C LEU A 40 -7.09 -1.96 3.65
N THR A 41 -5.92 -1.44 3.27
CA THR A 41 -4.63 -2.05 3.66
C THR A 41 -4.43 -2.04 5.18
N VAL A 42 -4.81 -0.97 5.89
CA VAL A 42 -4.75 -0.95 7.37
C VAL A 42 -5.79 -1.88 7.97
N GLU A 43 -7.00 -1.94 7.41
CA GLU A 43 -8.03 -2.87 7.89
C GLU A 43 -7.59 -4.34 7.74
N MET A 44 -6.98 -4.70 6.61
CA MET A 44 -6.38 -6.03 6.42
C MET A 44 -5.25 -6.31 7.42
N PHE A 45 -4.40 -5.32 7.70
CA PHE A 45 -3.37 -5.43 8.75
C PHE A 45 -3.98 -5.66 10.12
N ARG A 46 -5.00 -4.87 10.50
CA ARG A 46 -5.71 -5.01 11.78
C ARG A 46 -6.31 -6.40 11.94
N ALA A 47 -6.98 -6.90 10.91
CA ALA A 47 -7.58 -8.23 10.90
C ALA A 47 -6.52 -9.33 11.01
N ALA A 48 -5.45 -9.28 10.21
CA ALA A 48 -4.36 -10.25 10.23
C ALA A 48 -3.59 -10.27 11.56
N ALA A 49 -3.53 -9.12 12.24
CA ALA A 49 -2.94 -9.01 13.57
C ALA A 49 -3.89 -9.43 14.72
N GLY A 50 -5.04 -10.04 14.41
CA GLY A 50 -5.99 -10.55 15.41
C GLY A 50 -7.03 -9.55 15.86
N GLY A 51 -7.40 -8.57 15.02
CA GLY A 51 -8.48 -7.61 15.28
C GLY A 51 -8.03 -6.44 16.17
N LEU A 52 -6.98 -5.73 15.76
CA LEU A 52 -6.51 -4.56 16.52
C LEU A 52 -7.59 -3.48 16.57
N ASP A 53 -7.88 -3.00 17.79
CA ASP A 53 -8.81 -1.89 17.99
C ASP A 53 -8.07 -0.56 17.84
N MET A 54 -8.29 0.11 16.69
CA MET A 54 -7.66 1.36 16.30
C MET A 54 -8.69 2.26 15.61
N VAL A 55 -8.57 3.58 15.77
CA VAL A 55 -9.49 4.56 15.21
C VAL A 55 -9.02 5.05 13.85
N HIS A 56 -9.88 4.97 12.84
CA HIS A 56 -9.62 5.49 11.50
C HIS A 56 -9.86 7.01 11.42
N VAL A 57 -8.89 7.73 10.83
CA VAL A 57 -8.98 9.16 10.53
C VAL A 57 -8.76 9.35 9.03
N PRO A 58 -9.84 9.52 8.23
CA PRO A 58 -9.72 9.72 6.79
C PRO A 58 -9.27 11.12 6.43
N TYR A 59 -8.37 11.23 5.44
CA TYR A 59 -7.92 12.50 4.87
C TYR A 59 -8.26 12.57 3.37
N LYS A 60 -8.26 13.77 2.80
CA LYS A 60 -8.49 13.98 1.35
C LYS A 60 -7.20 13.77 0.56
N GLY A 61 -6.72 12.51 0.53
CA GLY A 61 -5.52 12.10 -0.21
C GLY A 61 -4.31 11.73 0.68
N GLY A 62 -3.26 11.18 0.04
CA GLY A 62 -2.09 10.67 0.75
C GLY A 62 -1.21 11.76 1.37
N ALA A 63 -1.06 12.92 0.72
CA ALA A 63 -0.22 13.99 1.23
C ALA A 63 -0.70 14.53 2.60
N PRO A 64 -1.98 14.94 2.79
CA PRO A 64 -2.45 15.35 4.10
C PRO A 64 -2.43 14.22 5.15
N ALA A 65 -2.64 12.96 4.75
CA ALA A 65 -2.51 11.82 5.66
C ALA A 65 -1.09 11.66 6.21
N VAL A 66 -0.06 11.88 5.38
CA VAL A 66 1.35 11.87 5.82
C VAL A 66 1.67 13.08 6.69
N GLN A 67 1.15 14.27 6.39
CA GLN A 67 1.37 15.44 7.23
C GLN A 67 0.82 15.24 8.65
N ALA A 68 -0.37 14.67 8.78
CA ALA A 68 -0.93 14.32 10.09
C ALA A 68 -0.04 13.32 10.86
N LEU A 69 0.54 12.33 10.17
CA LEU A 69 1.49 11.40 10.79
C LEU A 69 2.78 12.12 11.25
N LEU A 70 3.31 13.01 10.44
CA LEU A 70 4.50 13.81 10.78
C LEU A 70 4.25 14.76 11.95
N ALA A 71 3.05 15.33 12.04
CA ALA A 71 2.62 16.17 13.15
C ALA A 71 2.34 15.36 14.45
N GLY A 72 2.28 14.03 14.36
CA GLY A 72 1.94 13.17 15.49
C GLY A 72 0.45 13.10 15.83
N GLU A 73 -0.42 13.67 14.98
CA GLU A 73 -1.87 13.63 15.14
C GLU A 73 -2.42 12.20 15.03
N VAL A 74 -1.74 11.36 14.24
CA VAL A 74 -2.02 9.93 14.10
C VAL A 74 -0.76 9.11 14.32
N GLN A 75 -0.90 7.85 14.76
CA GLN A 75 0.22 6.98 15.11
C GLN A 75 0.67 6.11 13.95
N LEU A 76 -0.25 5.73 13.06
CA LEU A 76 0.01 4.88 11.90
C LEU A 76 -0.55 5.54 10.65
N SER A 77 0.07 5.28 9.50
CA SER A 77 -0.46 5.66 8.18
C SER A 77 -0.17 4.57 7.16
N SER A 78 -1.07 4.44 6.19
CA SER A 78 -0.82 3.70 4.97
C SER A 78 -0.99 4.63 3.78
N VAL A 79 0.07 4.79 2.99
CA VAL A 79 0.02 5.47 1.69
C VAL A 79 0.93 4.73 0.70
N SER A 80 0.91 5.14 -0.54
CA SER A 80 1.82 4.62 -1.57
C SER A 80 3.28 4.93 -1.25
N ALA A 81 4.20 4.06 -1.69
CA ALA A 81 5.62 4.18 -1.42
C ALA A 81 6.20 5.52 -1.87
N ASN A 82 5.83 5.98 -3.07
CA ASN A 82 6.29 7.26 -3.62
C ASN A 82 5.98 8.47 -2.72
N THR A 83 4.86 8.45 -2.01
CA THR A 83 4.49 9.52 -1.06
C THR A 83 5.32 9.43 0.24
N ALA A 84 5.61 8.22 0.69
CA ALA A 84 6.30 7.99 1.97
C ALA A 84 7.83 8.04 1.89
N LEU A 85 8.43 7.60 0.78
CA LEU A 85 9.88 7.46 0.61
C LEU A 85 10.70 8.70 1.00
N PRO A 86 10.35 9.92 0.59
CA PRO A 86 11.11 11.11 0.99
C PRO A 86 11.18 11.30 2.51
N HIS A 87 10.10 10.96 3.21
CA HIS A 87 10.01 11.10 4.66
C HIS A 87 10.71 9.96 5.40
N ILE A 88 10.69 8.74 4.84
CA ILE A 88 11.44 7.59 5.37
C ILE A 88 12.94 7.85 5.24
N ASN A 89 13.40 8.26 4.06
CA ASN A 89 14.81 8.58 3.79
C ASN A 89 15.33 9.74 4.65
N ALA A 90 14.45 10.69 4.98
CA ALA A 90 14.77 11.78 5.90
C ALA A 90 14.67 11.39 7.39
N GLY A 91 14.36 10.14 7.72
CA GLY A 91 14.19 9.66 9.10
C GLY A 91 12.98 10.23 9.83
N LYS A 92 12.07 10.92 9.12
CA LYS A 92 10.89 11.59 9.70
C LYS A 92 9.72 10.66 9.99
N VAL A 93 9.71 9.47 9.41
CA VAL A 93 8.78 8.38 9.70
C VAL A 93 9.53 7.06 9.62
N ARG A 94 9.00 6.03 10.27
CA ARG A 94 9.57 4.67 10.20
C ARG A 94 8.62 3.73 9.47
N ALA A 95 9.10 3.06 8.45
CA ALA A 95 8.40 1.95 7.83
C ALA A 95 8.35 0.75 8.78
N LEU A 96 7.17 0.19 8.98
CA LEU A 96 6.95 -1.01 9.78
C LEU A 96 7.00 -2.28 8.94
N GLY A 97 6.60 -2.18 7.67
CA GLY A 97 6.60 -3.31 6.75
C GLY A 97 6.01 -2.96 5.39
N VAL A 98 6.31 -3.82 4.43
CA VAL A 98 5.77 -3.77 3.07
C VAL A 98 4.61 -4.76 2.97
N ALA A 99 3.45 -4.30 2.49
CA ALA A 99 2.25 -5.13 2.37
C ALA A 99 2.20 -5.92 1.04
N SER A 100 3.35 -6.44 0.60
CA SER A 100 3.48 -7.28 -0.59
C SER A 100 4.23 -8.57 -0.27
N THR A 101 4.24 -9.50 -1.21
CA THR A 101 4.95 -10.79 -1.06
C THR A 101 6.48 -10.66 -1.14
N LYS A 102 6.98 -9.52 -1.65
CA LYS A 102 8.42 -9.24 -1.78
C LYS A 102 8.73 -7.88 -1.17
N ARG A 103 9.95 -7.73 -0.66
CA ARG A 103 10.46 -6.44 -0.17
C ARG A 103 10.52 -5.43 -1.31
N SER A 104 10.38 -4.15 -0.97
CA SER A 104 10.56 -3.06 -1.93
C SER A 104 12.03 -2.87 -2.27
N PRO A 105 12.43 -2.82 -3.55
CA PRO A 105 13.81 -2.49 -3.92
C PRO A 105 14.26 -1.11 -3.41
N ALA A 106 13.33 -0.18 -3.23
CA ALA A 106 13.62 1.14 -2.66
C ALA A 106 13.86 1.12 -1.14
N LEU A 107 13.49 0.04 -0.45
CA LEU A 107 13.63 -0.14 1.00
C LEU A 107 13.98 -1.61 1.31
N PRO A 108 15.18 -2.07 0.92
CA PRO A 108 15.54 -3.49 1.01
C PRO A 108 15.63 -4.01 2.45
N ASP A 109 15.87 -3.12 3.41
CA ASP A 109 15.97 -3.46 4.83
C ASP A 109 14.60 -3.54 5.53
N VAL A 110 13.52 -3.06 4.87
CA VAL A 110 12.17 -3.13 5.43
C VAL A 110 11.54 -4.48 5.07
N PRO A 111 11.21 -5.32 6.06
CA PRO A 111 10.61 -6.62 5.79
C PRO A 111 9.20 -6.50 5.21
N THR A 112 8.73 -7.55 4.57
CA THR A 112 7.30 -7.71 4.31
C THR A 112 6.56 -8.01 5.62
N PHE A 113 5.25 -7.75 5.67
CA PHE A 113 4.47 -8.12 6.85
C PHE A 113 4.40 -9.63 7.04
N ILE A 114 4.49 -10.42 5.97
CA ILE A 114 4.58 -11.88 6.02
C ILE A 114 5.87 -12.31 6.74
N GLU A 115 7.02 -11.74 6.37
CA GLU A 115 8.30 -11.98 7.06
C GLU A 115 8.27 -11.51 8.53
N ALA A 116 7.52 -10.45 8.81
CA ALA A 116 7.33 -9.92 10.17
C ALA A 116 6.28 -10.69 10.99
N GLY A 117 5.75 -11.81 10.52
CA GLY A 117 4.79 -12.64 11.26
C GLY A 117 3.36 -12.10 11.30
N VAL A 118 3.02 -11.12 10.45
CA VAL A 118 1.65 -10.64 10.23
C VAL A 118 1.25 -11.00 8.80
N PRO A 119 0.60 -12.15 8.58
CA PRO A 119 0.42 -12.72 7.25
C PRO A 119 -0.73 -12.04 6.47
N PHE A 120 -0.45 -10.90 5.87
CA PHE A 120 -1.37 -10.27 4.94
C PHE A 120 -0.64 -9.67 3.73
N GLU A 121 -1.38 -9.52 2.65
CA GLU A 121 -0.96 -8.90 1.40
C GLU A 121 -2.01 -7.84 1.01
N GLY A 122 -1.61 -6.59 0.97
CA GLY A 122 -2.46 -5.43 0.67
C GLY A 122 -1.73 -4.42 -0.20
N ASP A 123 -0.93 -4.89 -1.16
CA ASP A 123 -0.27 -4.04 -2.15
C ASP A 123 -1.26 -3.59 -3.22
N SER A 124 -0.96 -2.45 -3.80
CA SER A 124 -1.71 -1.85 -4.89
C SER A 124 -0.88 -1.84 -6.16
N TRP A 125 -1.55 -1.83 -7.30
CA TRP A 125 -0.94 -1.78 -8.61
C TRP A 125 -1.59 -0.70 -9.47
N LEU A 126 -0.90 -0.30 -10.51
CA LEU A 126 -1.38 0.61 -11.55
C LEU A 126 -1.45 -0.13 -12.87
N ALA A 127 -2.50 0.09 -13.62
CA ALA A 127 -2.67 -0.46 -14.96
C ALA A 127 -3.20 0.58 -15.94
N LEU A 128 -2.83 0.44 -17.19
CA LEU A 128 -3.44 1.16 -18.29
C LEU A 128 -4.56 0.28 -18.87
N MET A 129 -5.75 0.82 -18.93
CA MET A 129 -6.92 0.13 -19.48
C MET A 129 -7.55 1.00 -20.56
N GLY A 130 -8.14 0.37 -21.56
CA GLY A 130 -8.89 1.04 -22.59
C GLY A 130 -10.42 0.83 -22.43
N PRO A 131 -11.23 1.57 -23.19
CA PRO A 131 -12.67 1.34 -23.22
C PRO A 131 -13.00 -0.04 -23.84
N PRO A 132 -14.21 -0.58 -23.55
CA PRO A 132 -14.65 -1.82 -24.18
C PRO A 132 -14.73 -1.67 -25.73
N GLY A 133 -14.39 -2.74 -26.44
CA GLY A 133 -14.48 -2.78 -27.90
C GLY A 133 -13.25 -2.25 -28.66
N ILE A 134 -12.13 -2.01 -27.97
CA ILE A 134 -10.85 -1.77 -28.69
C ILE A 134 -10.50 -3.03 -29.49
N PRO A 135 -10.13 -2.88 -30.78
CA PRO A 135 -9.67 -3.99 -31.59
C PRO A 135 -8.42 -4.69 -31.00
N ASP A 136 -8.33 -6.00 -31.17
CA ASP A 136 -7.26 -6.82 -30.56
C ASP A 136 -5.87 -6.43 -31.07
N ASP A 137 -5.74 -6.07 -32.35
CA ASP A 137 -4.48 -5.60 -32.96
C ASP A 137 -4.02 -4.26 -32.36
N VAL A 138 -4.97 -3.35 -32.08
CA VAL A 138 -4.67 -2.07 -31.40
C VAL A 138 -4.22 -2.34 -29.96
N THR A 139 -4.93 -3.22 -29.24
CA THR A 139 -4.55 -3.61 -27.88
C THR A 139 -3.16 -4.25 -27.85
N ALA A 140 -2.87 -5.16 -28.79
CA ALA A 140 -1.57 -5.80 -28.90
C ALA A 140 -0.45 -4.78 -29.18
N LYS A 141 -0.68 -3.85 -30.11
CA LYS A 141 0.29 -2.79 -30.47
C LYS A 141 0.57 -1.88 -29.28
N LEU A 142 -0.48 -1.40 -28.59
CA LEU A 142 -0.33 -0.56 -27.40
C LEU A 142 0.44 -1.29 -26.31
N ASN A 143 0.10 -2.54 -26.01
CA ASN A 143 0.80 -3.33 -25.01
C ASN A 143 2.29 -3.50 -25.35
N GLN A 144 2.60 -3.79 -26.62
CA GLN A 144 3.97 -3.92 -27.10
C GLN A 144 4.80 -2.65 -26.84
N GLU A 145 4.29 -1.48 -27.25
CA GLU A 145 5.01 -0.20 -27.13
C GLU A 145 5.15 0.25 -25.67
N ILE A 146 4.09 0.11 -24.89
CA ILE A 146 4.10 0.45 -23.47
C ILE A 146 5.05 -0.49 -22.71
N ALA A 147 5.01 -1.79 -22.98
CA ALA A 147 5.89 -2.75 -22.34
C ALA A 147 7.36 -2.51 -22.72
N ALA A 148 7.66 -2.14 -23.97
CA ALA A 148 9.00 -1.78 -24.40
C ALA A 148 9.52 -0.55 -23.64
N THR A 149 8.70 0.51 -23.51
CA THR A 149 9.03 1.71 -22.76
C THR A 149 9.25 1.43 -21.27
N LEU A 150 8.39 0.61 -20.66
CA LEU A 150 8.50 0.25 -19.25
C LEU A 150 9.70 -0.65 -18.94
N ARG A 151 10.17 -1.43 -19.93
CA ARG A 151 11.36 -2.30 -19.79
C ARG A 151 12.67 -1.58 -20.11
N ASP A 152 12.61 -0.36 -20.62
CA ASP A 152 13.80 0.45 -20.80
C ASP A 152 14.52 0.68 -19.47
N PRO A 153 15.85 0.49 -19.37
CA PRO A 153 16.60 0.58 -18.12
C PRO A 153 16.48 1.94 -17.41
N GLU A 154 16.51 3.05 -18.17
CA GLU A 154 16.37 4.39 -17.60
C GLU A 154 14.97 4.60 -17.00
N THR A 155 13.94 4.13 -17.71
CA THR A 155 12.55 4.16 -17.22
C THR A 155 12.38 3.33 -15.95
N GLN A 156 12.93 2.12 -15.91
CA GLN A 156 12.90 1.28 -14.71
C GLN A 156 13.59 1.93 -13.54
N GLU A 157 14.77 2.52 -13.74
CA GLU A 157 15.50 3.21 -12.68
C GLU A 157 14.71 4.40 -12.13
N ARG A 158 14.10 5.21 -13.00
CA ARG A 158 13.23 6.34 -12.60
C ARG A 158 12.04 5.88 -11.77
N LEU A 159 11.36 4.82 -12.19
CA LEU A 159 10.22 4.26 -11.48
C LEU A 159 10.63 3.64 -10.14
N ALA A 160 11.75 2.93 -10.09
CA ALA A 160 12.29 2.37 -8.86
C ALA A 160 12.63 3.44 -7.81
N LYS A 161 13.18 4.60 -8.22
CA LYS A 161 13.49 5.73 -7.33
C LYS A 161 12.25 6.28 -6.61
N ILE A 162 11.07 6.15 -7.21
CA ILE A 162 9.80 6.54 -6.58
C ILE A 162 9.04 5.35 -5.99
N GLY A 163 9.70 4.19 -5.85
CA GLY A 163 9.14 3.00 -5.20
C GLY A 163 8.14 2.20 -6.04
N LEU A 164 8.14 2.38 -7.36
CA LEU A 164 7.34 1.58 -8.29
C LEU A 164 8.18 0.43 -8.87
N VAL A 165 7.59 -0.75 -8.92
CA VAL A 165 8.17 -1.94 -9.54
C VAL A 165 7.47 -2.20 -10.86
N VAL A 166 8.25 -2.24 -11.94
CA VAL A 166 7.71 -2.51 -13.28
C VAL A 166 7.35 -3.97 -13.42
N VAL A 167 6.11 -4.25 -13.80
CA VAL A 167 5.61 -5.59 -14.15
C VAL A 167 5.54 -5.76 -15.66
N ALA A 168 5.05 -4.76 -16.38
CA ALA A 168 4.87 -4.74 -17.83
C ALA A 168 4.19 -6.03 -18.35
N SER A 169 3.06 -6.39 -17.72
CA SER A 169 2.31 -7.61 -18.03
C SER A 169 1.64 -7.57 -19.40
N SER A 170 1.30 -8.75 -19.91
CA SER A 170 0.37 -8.88 -21.05
C SER A 170 -1.07 -8.54 -20.63
N PRO A 171 -2.00 -8.31 -21.58
CA PRO A 171 -3.42 -8.17 -21.27
C PRO A 171 -3.99 -9.37 -20.50
N ALA A 172 -3.59 -10.60 -20.86
CA ALA A 172 -3.97 -11.81 -20.13
C ALA A 172 -3.45 -11.80 -18.69
N GLY A 173 -2.20 -11.40 -18.47
CA GLY A 173 -1.62 -11.28 -17.12
C GLY A 173 -2.35 -10.24 -16.26
N LEU A 174 -2.85 -9.13 -16.84
CA LEU A 174 -3.70 -8.20 -16.11
C LEU A 174 -5.05 -8.82 -15.75
N THR A 175 -5.62 -9.62 -16.64
CA THR A 175 -6.87 -10.36 -16.36
C THR A 175 -6.72 -11.30 -15.16
N GLU A 176 -5.59 -12.03 -15.07
CA GLU A 176 -5.30 -12.89 -13.92
C GLU A 176 -5.20 -12.09 -12.61
N VAL A 177 -4.55 -10.92 -12.65
CA VAL A 177 -4.48 -10.01 -11.49
C VAL A 177 -5.87 -9.57 -11.06
N LEU A 178 -6.72 -9.16 -12.00
CA LEU A 178 -8.10 -8.75 -11.70
C LEU A 178 -8.93 -9.89 -11.09
N GLN A 179 -8.83 -11.10 -11.65
CA GLN A 179 -9.54 -12.27 -11.12
C GLN A 179 -9.13 -12.62 -9.68
N ARG A 180 -7.86 -12.44 -9.35
CA ARG A 180 -7.33 -12.65 -7.99
C ARG A 180 -7.72 -11.52 -7.04
N ASP A 181 -7.55 -10.28 -7.48
CA ASP A 181 -7.59 -9.12 -6.59
C ASP A 181 -9.00 -8.57 -6.37
N VAL A 182 -9.91 -8.65 -7.34
CA VAL A 182 -11.29 -8.20 -7.17
C VAL A 182 -11.99 -8.91 -6.00
N PRO A 183 -11.94 -10.25 -5.85
CA PRO A 183 -12.51 -10.91 -4.69
C PRO A 183 -11.78 -10.55 -3.37
N LYS A 184 -10.45 -10.45 -3.40
CA LYS A 184 -9.61 -10.07 -2.23
C LYS A 184 -10.02 -8.71 -1.68
N TRP A 185 -10.06 -7.70 -2.55
CA TRP A 185 -10.43 -6.34 -2.15
C TRP A 185 -11.91 -6.21 -1.81
N GLY A 186 -12.79 -6.95 -2.53
CA GLY A 186 -14.21 -7.03 -2.19
C GLY A 186 -14.45 -7.57 -0.78
N LYS A 187 -13.68 -8.60 -0.38
CA LYS A 187 -13.71 -9.09 1.00
C LYS A 187 -13.21 -8.02 1.98
N ALA A 188 -12.11 -7.34 1.69
CA ALA A 188 -11.58 -6.29 2.55
C ALA A 188 -12.58 -5.13 2.75
N VAL A 189 -13.28 -4.71 1.70
CA VAL A 189 -14.36 -3.71 1.80
C VAL A 189 -15.49 -4.20 2.72
N LYS A 190 -15.95 -5.44 2.53
CA LYS A 190 -17.01 -6.02 3.36
C LYS A 190 -16.61 -6.12 4.83
N ASP A 191 -15.40 -6.61 5.09
CA ASP A 191 -14.91 -6.82 6.46
C ASP A 191 -14.62 -5.50 7.19
N SER A 192 -14.21 -4.46 6.47
CA SER A 192 -13.94 -3.13 7.04
C SER A 192 -15.20 -2.33 7.37
N GLY A 193 -16.36 -2.73 6.85
CA GLY A 193 -17.59 -1.94 6.93
C GLY A 193 -17.51 -0.59 6.18
N ALA A 194 -16.51 -0.39 5.32
CA ALA A 194 -16.35 0.83 4.57
C ALA A 194 -17.50 1.03 3.57
N VAL A 195 -18.19 2.14 3.69
CA VAL A 195 -19.20 2.60 2.74
C VAL A 195 -18.57 3.68 1.89
N ALA A 196 -18.70 3.58 0.57
CA ALA A 196 -18.27 4.65 -0.33
C ALA A 196 -19.14 5.89 -0.10
N GLU A 197 -18.50 7.02 0.14
CA GLU A 197 -19.14 8.35 0.20
C GLU A 197 -19.41 8.89 -1.20
#